data_91ffb1d9f32e667235a71d59f6f48a97
#
_entry.id   91ffb1d9f32e667235a71d59f6f48a97
#
_cell.length_a   1.000
_cell.length_b   1.000
_cell.length_c   1.000
_cell.angle_alpha   90.00
_cell.angle_beta   90.00
_cell.angle_gamma   90.00
#
_symmetry.space_group_name_H-M   'P 1'
#
loop_
_entity.id
_entity.type
_entity.pdbx_description
1 polymer ?
#
loop_
_entity_poly.entity_id
_entity_poly.type
_entity_poly.pdbx_seq_one_letter_code
_entity_poly.pdbx_strand_id
1 'polypeptide(L)'
;MVKKRNFAKKFKRALTMAVILHIDTSTNVCSTALTSDGMILCHREDFQGQNHAALLSGFIKDCLDHARDHEMQLNAVAVSMGPGSYTGLRIGLSEAKGLAYALDVPLIGVDTLELMVSHVMFDFSLELPENVLYAPMIDARRMEVFTGVYDLTLTPLLAPQPLILDENSYGQFLADNTVAFFGNGSQKWQPVCQHPNAIFVPDVVPLASDMTALAERAYSRGEFLDIAYSTPRYLKEFQATKPKSVFGTH
;
A
#
# COMPACT_ATOMS: atom_id res chain seq x y z
N MET A 1 -10.01 -33.80 -21.37
CA MET A 1 -8.63 -33.77 -20.86
C MET A 1 -8.22 -32.42 -20.24
N VAL A 2 -8.77 -31.29 -20.65
CA VAL A 2 -8.44 -29.92 -20.14
C VAL A 2 -8.86 -29.69 -18.68
N LYS A 3 -10.02 -30.20 -18.22
CA LYS A 3 -10.48 -30.02 -16.83
C LYS A 3 -9.59 -30.67 -15.76
N LYS A 4 -8.94 -31.80 -16.04
CA LYS A 4 -8.04 -32.47 -15.08
C LYS A 4 -6.70 -31.75 -14.89
N ARG A 5 -6.19 -31.05 -15.92
CA ARG A 5 -4.96 -30.25 -15.83
C ARG A 5 -5.13 -29.00 -14.94
N ASN A 6 -6.32 -28.37 -14.98
CA ASN A 6 -6.62 -27.20 -14.14
C ASN A 6 -6.79 -27.56 -12.67
N PHE A 7 -7.35 -28.74 -12.37
CA PHE A 7 -7.53 -29.21 -10.99
C PHE A 7 -6.17 -29.56 -10.34
N ALA A 8 -5.28 -30.23 -11.07
CA ALA A 8 -3.94 -30.57 -10.58
C ALA A 8 -3.06 -29.31 -10.40
N LYS A 9 -3.18 -28.28 -11.27
CA LYS A 9 -2.54 -26.97 -11.10
C LYS A 9 -3.08 -26.24 -9.86
N LYS A 10 -4.40 -26.30 -9.63
CA LYS A 10 -5.06 -25.67 -8.47
C LYS A 10 -4.67 -26.35 -7.14
N PHE A 11 -4.48 -27.67 -7.15
CA PHE A 11 -4.06 -28.44 -5.96
C PHE A 11 -2.55 -28.29 -5.66
N LYS A 12 -1.69 -28.19 -6.71
CA LYS A 12 -0.27 -27.88 -6.53
C LYS A 12 -0.05 -26.47 -5.96
N ARG A 13 -0.95 -25.52 -6.27
CA ARG A 13 -0.90 -24.14 -5.79
C ARG A 13 -1.17 -24.01 -4.28
N ALA A 14 -1.90 -24.96 -3.68
CA ALA A 14 -2.23 -24.99 -2.25
C ALA A 14 -1.10 -25.56 -1.36
N LEU A 15 0.01 -26.04 -1.94
CA LEU A 15 1.11 -26.71 -1.24
C LEU A 15 2.49 -26.10 -1.52
N THR A 16 2.58 -25.05 -2.32
CA THR A 16 3.85 -24.35 -2.57
C THR A 16 3.82 -23.01 -1.89
N MET A 17 4.82 -22.76 -1.04
CA MET A 17 5.12 -21.44 -0.48
C MET A 17 5.17 -20.42 -1.61
N ALA A 18 4.36 -19.36 -1.52
CA ALA A 18 4.31 -18.36 -2.57
C ALA A 18 5.52 -17.42 -2.42
N VAL A 19 6.32 -17.30 -3.46
CA VAL A 19 7.38 -16.28 -3.55
C VAL A 19 6.78 -15.07 -4.24
N ILE A 20 6.63 -13.97 -3.52
CA ILE A 20 5.97 -12.75 -4.00
C ILE A 20 6.95 -11.58 -3.93
N LEU A 21 7.05 -10.84 -5.04
CA LEU A 21 7.74 -9.56 -5.06
C LEU A 21 6.73 -8.44 -4.80
N HIS A 22 7.00 -7.60 -3.83
CA HIS A 22 6.16 -6.48 -3.42
C HIS A 22 6.80 -5.15 -3.82
N ILE A 23 6.00 -4.21 -4.28
CA ILE A 23 6.43 -2.88 -4.75
C ILE A 23 5.52 -1.81 -4.13
N ASP A 24 6.10 -0.86 -3.40
CA ASP A 24 5.40 0.34 -2.98
C ASP A 24 6.11 1.61 -3.44
N THR A 25 5.33 2.49 -4.03
CA THR A 25 5.73 3.83 -4.50
C THR A 25 4.60 4.84 -4.28
N SER A 26 3.71 4.52 -3.33
CA SER A 26 2.48 5.28 -3.12
C SER A 26 2.69 6.61 -2.40
N THR A 27 3.82 6.79 -1.72
CA THR A 27 4.18 8.01 -0.99
C THR A 27 5.56 8.53 -1.40
N ASN A 28 6.26 9.24 -0.51
CA ASN A 28 7.65 9.65 -0.74
C ASN A 28 8.64 8.50 -0.58
N VAL A 29 8.25 7.42 0.08
CA VAL A 29 9.09 6.24 0.26
C VAL A 29 9.01 5.38 -1.00
N CYS A 30 10.18 4.89 -1.44
CA CYS A 30 10.28 3.87 -2.48
C CYS A 30 10.71 2.58 -1.82
N SER A 31 9.92 1.52 -1.92
CA SER A 31 10.28 0.26 -1.30
C SER A 31 9.95 -0.95 -2.15
N THR A 32 10.72 -2.02 -1.98
CA THR A 32 10.49 -3.36 -2.51
C THR A 32 10.74 -4.39 -1.44
N ALA A 33 10.03 -5.51 -1.49
CA ALA A 33 10.30 -6.66 -0.65
C ALA A 33 10.07 -7.95 -1.44
N LEU A 34 10.86 -8.96 -1.16
CA LEU A 34 10.65 -10.33 -1.62
C LEU A 34 10.24 -11.16 -0.40
N THR A 35 9.13 -11.86 -0.51
CA THR A 35 8.66 -12.75 0.56
C THR A 35 8.50 -14.18 0.07
N SER A 36 8.58 -15.12 0.99
CA SER A 36 8.19 -16.50 0.78
C SER A 36 7.43 -17.01 1.99
N ASP A 37 6.22 -17.49 1.79
CA ASP A 37 5.35 -18.00 2.85
C ASP A 37 5.22 -17.03 4.05
N GLY A 38 4.98 -15.78 3.74
CA GLY A 38 4.82 -14.72 4.74
C GLY A 38 6.12 -14.20 5.38
N MET A 39 7.27 -14.77 5.06
CA MET A 39 8.57 -14.29 5.57
C MET A 39 9.26 -13.36 4.58
N ILE A 40 9.78 -12.26 5.08
CA ILE A 40 10.59 -11.32 4.29
C ILE A 40 11.98 -11.91 4.10
N LEU A 41 12.39 -12.09 2.84
CA LEU A 41 13.70 -12.64 2.47
C LEU A 41 14.71 -11.55 2.08
N CYS A 42 14.20 -10.51 1.41
CA CYS A 42 14.97 -9.36 0.95
C CYS A 42 14.08 -8.15 0.93
N HIS A 43 14.59 -6.99 1.31
CA HIS A 43 13.88 -5.71 1.14
C HIS A 43 14.86 -4.58 0.82
N ARG A 44 14.36 -3.53 0.19
CA ARG A 44 15.07 -2.28 -0.10
C ARG A 44 14.12 -1.12 0.10
N GLU A 45 14.61 -0.05 0.71
CA GLU A 45 13.82 1.11 1.09
C GLU A 45 14.63 2.39 0.91
N ASP A 46 13.97 3.45 0.40
CA ASP A 46 14.52 4.80 0.34
C ASP A 46 13.49 5.79 0.88
N PHE A 47 13.86 6.48 1.95
CA PHE A 47 13.04 7.48 2.64
C PHE A 47 13.34 8.92 2.21
N GLN A 48 14.34 9.14 1.33
CA GLN A 48 14.76 10.48 0.92
C GLN A 48 13.79 11.16 -0.05
N GLY A 49 12.95 10.37 -0.72
CA GLY A 49 11.89 10.86 -1.60
C GLY A 49 12.36 11.30 -2.99
N GLN A 50 11.38 11.36 -3.93
CA GLN A 50 11.51 11.91 -5.29
C GLN A 50 12.40 11.15 -6.30
N ASN A 51 12.96 9.98 -5.93
CA ASN A 51 13.86 9.20 -6.79
C ASN A 51 13.29 7.86 -7.27
N HIS A 52 11.97 7.65 -7.17
CA HIS A 52 11.34 6.35 -7.46
C HIS A 52 11.75 5.77 -8.81
N ALA A 53 11.71 6.58 -9.88
CA ALA A 53 12.08 6.13 -11.21
C ALA A 53 13.56 5.72 -11.36
N ALA A 54 14.45 6.31 -10.56
CA ALA A 54 15.87 5.99 -10.60
C ALA A 54 16.23 4.76 -9.75
N LEU A 55 15.53 4.55 -8.63
CA LEU A 55 15.89 3.54 -7.62
C LEU A 55 15.14 2.23 -7.80
N LEU A 56 13.86 2.29 -8.20
CA LEU A 56 12.96 1.15 -8.17
C LEU A 56 13.49 -0.07 -8.95
N SER A 57 13.96 0.14 -10.18
CA SER A 57 14.49 -0.96 -11.01
C SER A 57 15.71 -1.62 -10.36
N GLY A 58 16.57 -0.85 -9.65
CA GLY A 58 17.69 -1.38 -8.89
C GLY A 58 17.25 -2.23 -7.70
N PHE A 59 16.27 -1.73 -6.94
CA PHE A 59 15.70 -2.44 -5.79
C PHE A 59 15.01 -3.75 -6.20
N ILE A 60 14.25 -3.71 -7.31
CA ILE A 60 13.64 -4.90 -7.90
C ILE A 60 14.71 -5.91 -8.31
N LYS A 61 15.77 -5.44 -8.97
CA LYS A 61 16.88 -6.29 -9.38
C LYS A 61 17.52 -7.01 -8.19
N ASP A 62 17.78 -6.32 -7.09
CA ASP A 62 18.35 -6.92 -5.88
C ASP A 62 17.46 -8.05 -5.33
N CYS A 63 16.13 -7.84 -5.28
CA CYS A 63 15.18 -8.87 -4.86
C CYS A 63 15.14 -10.06 -5.82
N LEU A 64 15.19 -9.82 -7.13
CA LEU A 64 15.21 -10.89 -8.14
C LEU A 64 16.53 -11.66 -8.16
N ASP A 65 17.65 -10.97 -7.94
CA ASP A 65 18.97 -11.60 -7.79
C ASP A 65 18.98 -12.52 -6.55
N HIS A 66 18.43 -12.07 -5.43
CA HIS A 66 18.26 -12.91 -4.24
C HIS A 66 17.43 -14.16 -4.54
N ALA A 67 16.29 -14.02 -5.22
CA ALA A 67 15.47 -15.17 -5.61
C ALA A 67 16.25 -16.16 -6.50
N ARG A 68 16.98 -15.65 -7.49
CA ARG A 68 17.79 -16.45 -8.41
C ARG A 68 18.90 -17.21 -7.68
N ASP A 69 19.63 -16.53 -6.80
CA ASP A 69 20.76 -17.09 -6.07
C ASP A 69 20.33 -18.21 -5.09
N HIS A 70 19.05 -18.23 -4.70
CA HIS A 70 18.43 -19.26 -3.88
C HIS A 70 17.51 -20.21 -4.67
N GLU A 71 17.61 -20.22 -6.00
CA GLU A 71 16.81 -21.08 -6.90
C GLU A 71 15.29 -20.97 -6.71
N MET A 72 14.81 -19.79 -6.26
CA MET A 72 13.39 -19.53 -6.03
C MET A 72 12.71 -19.03 -7.32
N GLN A 73 11.50 -19.52 -7.58
CA GLN A 73 10.68 -19.03 -8.68
C GLN A 73 9.63 -18.05 -8.16
N LEU A 74 9.58 -16.86 -8.75
CA LEU A 74 8.55 -15.87 -8.44
C LEU A 74 7.17 -16.42 -8.81
N ASN A 75 6.20 -16.29 -7.90
CA ASN A 75 4.83 -16.76 -8.10
C ASN A 75 3.85 -15.61 -8.37
N ALA A 76 4.16 -14.40 -7.93
CA ALA A 76 3.35 -13.20 -8.17
C ALA A 76 4.17 -11.92 -7.99
N VAL A 77 3.65 -10.81 -8.53
CA VAL A 77 4.08 -9.45 -8.22
C VAL A 77 2.92 -8.73 -7.55
N ALA A 78 3.16 -8.12 -6.39
CA ALA A 78 2.19 -7.29 -5.67
C ALA A 78 2.61 -5.82 -5.75
N VAL A 79 1.64 -4.90 -5.89
CA VAL A 79 1.91 -3.48 -6.01
C VAL A 79 0.82 -2.65 -5.33
N SER A 80 1.20 -1.53 -4.69
CA SER A 80 0.26 -0.57 -4.16
C SER A 80 -0.53 0.11 -5.27
N MET A 81 -1.86 0.09 -5.13
CA MET A 81 -2.79 0.64 -6.13
C MET A 81 -3.30 2.04 -5.78
N GLY A 82 -2.90 2.58 -4.64
CA GLY A 82 -3.38 3.85 -4.11
C GLY A 82 -4.45 3.68 -3.02
N PRO A 83 -4.87 4.83 -2.43
CA PRO A 83 -4.53 6.20 -2.83
C PRO A 83 -3.07 6.56 -2.53
N GLY A 84 -2.59 7.67 -3.15
CA GLY A 84 -1.22 8.14 -2.93
C GLY A 84 -0.70 9.06 -4.03
N SER A 85 0.62 9.13 -4.17
CA SER A 85 1.32 9.91 -5.18
C SER A 85 0.92 9.48 -6.60
N TYR A 86 0.33 10.40 -7.36
CA TYR A 86 -0.10 10.15 -8.74
C TYR A 86 1.04 9.61 -9.64
N THR A 87 2.21 10.24 -9.56
CA THR A 87 3.40 9.82 -10.33
C THR A 87 3.99 8.54 -9.77
N GLY A 88 4.12 8.43 -8.45
CA GLY A 88 4.67 7.25 -7.79
C GLY A 88 3.88 5.99 -8.12
N LEU A 89 2.56 6.01 -7.94
CA LEU A 89 1.68 4.87 -8.25
C LEU A 89 1.80 4.40 -9.72
N ARG A 90 1.99 5.33 -10.66
CA ARG A 90 2.18 4.98 -12.07
C ARG A 90 3.53 4.32 -12.32
N ILE A 91 4.59 4.81 -11.69
CA ILE A 91 5.93 4.20 -11.77
C ILE A 91 5.87 2.77 -11.26
N GLY A 92 5.39 2.57 -10.02
CA GLY A 92 5.30 1.23 -9.43
C GLY A 92 4.45 0.26 -10.23
N LEU A 93 3.25 0.69 -10.65
CA LEU A 93 2.35 -0.16 -11.42
C LEU A 93 2.91 -0.50 -12.80
N SER A 94 3.64 0.41 -13.46
CA SER A 94 4.24 0.15 -14.78
C SER A 94 5.35 -0.91 -14.67
N GLU A 95 6.23 -0.80 -13.68
CA GLU A 95 7.27 -1.80 -13.40
C GLU A 95 6.63 -3.16 -13.03
N ALA A 96 5.64 -3.16 -12.14
CA ALA A 96 4.95 -4.37 -11.72
C ALA A 96 4.27 -5.10 -12.90
N LYS A 97 3.61 -4.35 -13.79
CA LYS A 97 3.00 -4.90 -15.00
C LYS A 97 4.04 -5.48 -15.96
N GLY A 98 5.13 -4.75 -16.19
CA GLY A 98 6.23 -5.21 -17.06
C GLY A 98 6.82 -6.52 -16.57
N LEU A 99 7.07 -6.63 -15.26
CA LEU A 99 7.59 -7.85 -14.62
C LEU A 99 6.59 -9.01 -14.66
N ALA A 100 5.34 -8.77 -14.27
CA ALA A 100 4.30 -9.79 -14.26
C ALA A 100 4.09 -10.38 -15.66
N TYR A 101 4.10 -9.53 -16.69
CA TYR A 101 4.01 -9.94 -18.09
C TYR A 101 5.24 -10.73 -18.55
N ALA A 102 6.45 -10.24 -18.26
CA ALA A 102 7.69 -10.86 -18.72
C ALA A 102 7.96 -12.23 -18.06
N LEU A 103 7.54 -12.38 -16.80
CA LEU A 103 7.74 -13.62 -16.02
C LEU A 103 6.53 -14.58 -16.06
N ASP A 104 5.46 -14.21 -16.77
CA ASP A 104 4.20 -14.97 -16.86
C ASP A 104 3.62 -15.31 -15.48
N VAL A 105 3.63 -14.33 -14.57
CA VAL A 105 3.09 -14.45 -13.21
C VAL A 105 1.93 -13.48 -12.97
N PRO A 106 0.99 -13.80 -12.06
CA PRO A 106 -0.11 -12.90 -11.75
C PRO A 106 0.35 -11.59 -11.07
N LEU A 107 -0.42 -10.53 -11.31
CA LEU A 107 -0.29 -9.23 -10.68
C LEU A 107 -1.34 -9.07 -9.57
N ILE A 108 -0.92 -8.65 -8.38
CA ILE A 108 -1.77 -8.41 -7.22
C ILE A 108 -1.79 -6.92 -6.92
N GLY A 109 -2.99 -6.36 -6.71
CA GLY A 109 -3.15 -4.98 -6.27
C GLY A 109 -3.45 -4.91 -4.79
N VAL A 110 -2.74 -4.04 -4.07
CA VAL A 110 -2.95 -3.78 -2.65
C VAL A 110 -3.40 -2.34 -2.44
N ASP A 111 -4.46 -2.14 -1.66
CA ASP A 111 -4.90 -0.79 -1.28
C ASP A 111 -3.89 -0.18 -0.29
N THR A 112 -3.49 1.08 -0.54
CA THR A 112 -2.46 1.72 0.29
C THR A 112 -2.94 1.99 1.72
N LEU A 113 -4.22 2.29 1.91
CA LEU A 113 -4.76 2.51 3.27
C LEU A 113 -4.82 1.19 4.04
N GLU A 114 -5.26 0.08 3.42
CA GLU A 114 -5.22 -1.25 4.05
C GLU A 114 -3.78 -1.68 4.37
N LEU A 115 -2.82 -1.36 3.49
CA LEU A 115 -1.41 -1.59 3.71
C LEU A 115 -0.91 -0.89 4.98
N MET A 116 -1.25 0.39 5.16
CA MET A 116 -0.88 1.15 6.36
C MET A 116 -1.58 0.61 7.61
N VAL A 117 -2.83 0.17 7.52
CA VAL A 117 -3.52 -0.49 8.63
C VAL A 117 -2.80 -1.79 9.01
N SER A 118 -2.42 -2.59 8.02
CA SER A 118 -1.66 -3.83 8.24
C SER A 118 -0.35 -3.58 8.99
N HIS A 119 0.40 -2.53 8.63
CA HIS A 119 1.60 -2.11 9.35
C HIS A 119 1.32 -1.90 10.84
N VAL A 120 0.35 -1.04 11.18
CA VAL A 120 0.02 -0.71 12.58
C VAL A 120 -0.52 -1.92 13.34
N MET A 121 -1.31 -2.78 12.70
CA MET A 121 -1.86 -4.00 13.33
C MET A 121 -0.79 -5.02 13.70
N PHE A 122 0.28 -5.13 12.93
CA PHE A 122 1.37 -6.07 13.16
C PHE A 122 2.58 -5.47 13.89
N ASP A 123 2.52 -4.19 14.23
CA ASP A 123 3.55 -3.57 15.08
C ASP A 123 3.22 -3.80 16.57
N PHE A 124 3.71 -4.90 17.10
CA PHE A 124 3.52 -5.27 18.52
C PHE A 124 4.26 -4.37 19.51
N SER A 125 5.03 -3.38 19.05
CA SER A 125 5.63 -2.37 19.91
C SER A 125 4.63 -1.26 20.28
N LEU A 126 3.51 -1.16 19.56
CA LEU A 126 2.46 -0.20 19.82
C LEU A 126 1.48 -0.72 20.88
N GLU A 127 1.35 0.01 21.97
CA GLU A 127 0.37 -0.29 23.04
C GLU A 127 -1.00 0.31 22.68
N LEU A 128 -1.73 -0.31 21.76
CA LEU A 128 -3.07 0.11 21.36
C LEU A 128 -4.15 -0.72 22.09
N PRO A 129 -5.32 -0.13 22.39
CA PRO A 129 -6.45 -0.89 22.94
C PRO A 129 -6.92 -2.01 22.00
N GLU A 130 -7.42 -3.13 22.56
CA GLU A 130 -7.90 -4.28 21.76
C GLU A 130 -9.00 -3.94 20.75
N ASN A 131 -9.86 -2.96 21.04
CA ASN A 131 -10.98 -2.56 20.20
C ASN A 131 -10.73 -1.22 19.47
N VAL A 132 -9.46 -0.89 19.20
CA VAL A 132 -9.13 0.35 18.49
C VAL A 132 -9.60 0.28 17.03
N LEU A 133 -10.10 1.40 16.52
CA LEU A 133 -10.32 1.58 15.09
C LEU A 133 -9.08 2.22 14.45
N TYR A 134 -8.84 1.88 13.20
CA TYR A 134 -7.65 2.30 12.46
C TYR A 134 -8.03 3.33 11.39
N ALA A 135 -7.43 4.50 11.45
CA ALA A 135 -7.68 5.61 10.52
C ALA A 135 -6.38 6.05 9.82
N PRO A 136 -5.95 5.34 8.77
CA PRO A 136 -4.83 5.76 7.93
C PRO A 136 -5.11 7.09 7.25
N MET A 137 -4.12 7.97 7.19
CA MET A 137 -4.22 9.30 6.59
C MET A 137 -3.04 9.57 5.64
N ILE A 138 -3.31 9.68 4.35
CA ILE A 138 -2.33 10.12 3.36
C ILE A 138 -2.58 11.58 3.02
N ASP A 139 -1.55 12.40 3.08
CA ASP A 139 -1.65 13.84 2.78
C ASP A 139 -2.13 14.10 1.34
N ALA A 140 -3.25 14.82 1.21
CA ALA A 140 -3.83 15.26 -0.07
C ALA A 140 -3.71 16.79 -0.26
N ARG A 141 -2.74 17.42 0.44
CA ARG A 141 -2.46 18.86 0.50
C ARG A 141 -3.51 19.65 1.30
N ARG A 142 -3.13 20.86 1.78
CA ARG A 142 -3.95 21.69 2.67
C ARG A 142 -4.46 20.86 3.86
N MET A 143 -5.71 21.07 4.30
CA MET A 143 -6.36 20.27 5.33
C MET A 143 -7.13 19.08 4.77
N GLU A 144 -6.71 18.53 3.62
CA GLU A 144 -7.35 17.35 3.01
C GLU A 144 -6.45 16.12 3.12
N VAL A 145 -7.05 14.97 3.37
CA VAL A 145 -6.39 13.66 3.42
C VAL A 145 -7.14 12.64 2.56
N PHE A 146 -6.44 11.61 2.10
CA PHE A 146 -7.07 10.36 1.71
C PHE A 146 -7.11 9.45 2.93
N THR A 147 -8.28 8.95 3.28
CA THR A 147 -8.50 8.21 4.52
C THR A 147 -9.63 7.20 4.39
N GLY A 148 -9.72 6.33 5.36
CA GLY A 148 -10.81 5.43 5.68
C GLY A 148 -10.80 5.16 7.18
N VAL A 149 -11.77 4.42 7.69
CA VAL A 149 -11.76 3.90 9.07
C VAL A 149 -12.02 2.41 9.00
N TYR A 150 -11.18 1.63 9.65
CA TYR A 150 -11.21 0.17 9.56
C TYR A 150 -11.30 -0.44 10.97
N ASP A 151 -11.95 -1.58 11.05
CA ASP A 151 -11.88 -2.44 12.22
C ASP A 151 -10.68 -3.42 12.14
N LEU A 152 -10.52 -4.25 13.17
CA LEU A 152 -9.46 -5.25 13.28
C LEU A 152 -9.51 -6.33 12.16
N THR A 153 -10.64 -6.46 11.46
CA THR A 153 -10.80 -7.41 10.35
C THR A 153 -10.51 -6.79 8.98
N LEU A 154 -10.04 -5.53 8.95
CA LEU A 154 -9.89 -4.70 7.76
C LEU A 154 -11.23 -4.42 7.06
N THR A 155 -12.35 -4.49 7.78
CA THR A 155 -13.64 -4.07 7.26
C THR A 155 -13.74 -2.55 7.31
N PRO A 156 -13.99 -1.86 6.19
CA PRO A 156 -14.11 -0.41 6.19
C PRO A 156 -15.44 0.03 6.82
N LEU A 157 -15.35 0.72 7.96
CA LEU A 157 -16.48 1.43 8.60
C LEU A 157 -16.68 2.81 7.97
N LEU A 158 -15.62 3.40 7.44
CA LEU A 158 -15.62 4.52 6.52
C LEU A 158 -14.85 4.09 5.27
N ALA A 159 -15.53 4.06 4.13
CA ALA A 159 -14.89 3.68 2.87
C ALA A 159 -13.78 4.66 2.48
N PRO A 160 -12.71 4.20 1.78
CA PRO A 160 -11.65 5.06 1.28
C PRO A 160 -12.17 6.28 0.51
N GLN A 161 -11.81 7.48 0.96
CA GLN A 161 -12.28 8.74 0.37
C GLN A 161 -11.34 9.92 0.67
N PRO A 162 -11.41 11.01 -0.12
CA PRO A 162 -10.84 12.29 0.29
C PRO A 162 -11.69 12.90 1.39
N LEU A 163 -11.06 13.46 2.43
CA LEU A 163 -11.74 14.15 3.53
C LEU A 163 -11.03 15.46 3.85
N ILE A 164 -11.78 16.55 3.88
CA ILE A 164 -11.29 17.83 4.40
C ILE A 164 -11.44 17.81 5.91
N LEU A 165 -10.33 18.00 6.61
CA LEU A 165 -10.24 17.90 8.07
C LEU A 165 -10.65 19.21 8.75
N ASP A 166 -11.48 19.07 9.76
CA ASP A 166 -11.88 20.12 10.70
C ASP A 166 -11.91 19.58 12.15
N GLU A 167 -12.34 20.38 13.10
CA GLU A 167 -12.43 20.01 14.53
C GLU A 167 -13.45 18.89 14.81
N ASN A 168 -14.45 18.70 13.93
CA ASN A 168 -15.52 17.72 14.09
C ASN A 168 -15.28 16.44 13.30
N SER A 169 -14.18 16.41 12.53
CA SER A 169 -13.85 15.24 11.71
C SER A 169 -13.73 13.98 12.57
N TYR A 170 -14.26 12.87 12.07
CA TYR A 170 -14.33 11.56 12.76
C TYR A 170 -15.16 11.53 14.06
N GLY A 171 -15.91 12.59 14.40
CA GLY A 171 -16.67 12.67 15.65
C GLY A 171 -17.59 11.48 15.90
N GLN A 172 -18.24 10.96 14.86
CA GLN A 172 -19.11 9.77 14.96
C GLN A 172 -18.38 8.49 15.40
N PHE A 173 -17.08 8.36 15.10
CA PHE A 173 -16.28 7.21 15.51
C PHE A 173 -15.68 7.44 16.89
N LEU A 174 -15.20 8.66 17.14
CA LEU A 174 -14.57 9.05 18.40
C LEU A 174 -15.55 9.08 19.58
N ALA A 175 -16.85 9.26 19.33
CA ALA A 175 -17.86 9.28 20.39
C ALA A 175 -17.87 7.98 21.22
N ASP A 176 -17.74 6.83 20.56
CA ASP A 176 -17.90 5.52 21.18
C ASP A 176 -16.64 4.63 21.11
N ASN A 177 -15.61 5.04 20.35
CA ASN A 177 -14.43 4.20 20.10
C ASN A 177 -13.14 4.99 20.27
N THR A 178 -12.09 4.31 20.67
CA THR A 178 -10.73 4.80 20.48
C THR A 178 -10.32 4.61 19.02
N VAL A 179 -9.76 5.65 18.41
CA VAL A 179 -9.33 5.64 17.01
C VAL A 179 -7.84 5.98 16.92
N ALA A 180 -7.06 5.11 16.30
CA ALA A 180 -5.65 5.34 16.01
C ALA A 180 -5.52 6.01 14.63
N PHE A 181 -4.96 7.22 14.61
CA PHE A 181 -4.68 8.02 13.43
C PHE A 181 -3.19 7.97 13.11
N PHE A 182 -2.84 7.67 11.88
CA PHE A 182 -1.45 7.50 11.44
C PHE A 182 -1.25 7.84 9.97
N GLY A 183 0.04 7.93 9.58
CA GLY A 183 0.43 8.34 8.24
C GLY A 183 0.74 9.83 8.14
N ASN A 184 1.32 10.25 7.02
CA ASN A 184 1.81 11.62 6.83
C ASN A 184 0.71 12.70 6.79
N GLY A 185 -0.56 12.30 6.69
CA GLY A 185 -1.70 13.19 6.78
C GLY A 185 -2.18 13.44 8.21
N SER A 186 -1.82 12.59 9.18
CA SER A 186 -2.31 12.69 10.56
C SER A 186 -1.68 13.86 11.33
N GLN A 187 -0.42 14.15 11.07
CA GLN A 187 0.34 15.19 11.76
C GLN A 187 -0.27 16.59 11.64
N LYS A 188 -0.89 16.90 10.50
CA LYS A 188 -1.51 18.22 10.29
C LYS A 188 -2.85 18.38 11.02
N TRP A 189 -3.53 17.26 11.36
CA TRP A 189 -4.79 17.26 12.07
C TRP A 189 -4.61 17.14 13.60
N GLN A 190 -3.54 16.53 14.07
CA GLN A 190 -3.23 16.37 15.49
C GLN A 190 -3.37 17.66 16.31
N PRO A 191 -2.90 18.85 15.85
CA PRO A 191 -3.08 20.09 16.60
C PRO A 191 -4.55 20.58 16.68
N VAL A 192 -5.40 20.11 15.77
CA VAL A 192 -6.83 20.51 15.66
C VAL A 192 -7.71 19.58 16.48
N CYS A 193 -7.38 18.28 16.50
CA CYS A 193 -8.14 17.27 17.23
C CYS A 193 -7.79 17.27 18.70
N GLN A 194 -8.78 17.56 19.56
CA GLN A 194 -8.62 17.53 21.02
C GLN A 194 -9.41 16.40 21.68
N HIS A 195 -9.92 15.44 20.91
CA HIS A 195 -10.76 14.38 21.45
C HIS A 195 -9.92 13.34 22.23
N PRO A 196 -10.33 12.98 23.48
CA PRO A 196 -9.54 12.08 24.34
C PRO A 196 -9.40 10.66 23.78
N ASN A 197 -10.31 10.23 22.90
CA ASN A 197 -10.28 8.91 22.27
C ASN A 197 -9.44 8.89 20.98
N ALA A 198 -8.80 10.00 20.60
CA ALA A 198 -7.89 10.04 19.44
C ALA A 198 -6.46 9.69 19.89
N ILE A 199 -5.89 8.65 19.29
CA ILE A 199 -4.49 8.27 19.45
C ILE A 199 -3.77 8.58 18.13
N PHE A 200 -2.63 9.28 18.19
CA PHE A 200 -1.81 9.58 17.02
C PHE A 200 -0.55 8.71 17.05
N VAL A 201 -0.42 7.82 16.07
CA VAL A 201 0.77 6.97 15.90
C VAL A 201 1.72 7.66 14.92
N PRO A 202 2.91 8.06 15.37
CA PRO A 202 3.88 8.77 14.52
C PRO A 202 4.57 7.82 13.53
N ASP A 203 5.21 8.39 12.53
CA ASP A 203 6.19 7.77 11.63
C ASP A 203 5.71 6.54 10.84
N VAL A 204 4.39 6.34 10.73
CA VAL A 204 3.83 5.28 9.91
C VAL A 204 3.86 5.70 8.43
N VAL A 205 4.53 4.90 7.62
CA VAL A 205 4.58 5.03 6.17
C VAL A 205 4.27 3.67 5.52
N PRO A 206 3.65 3.63 4.34
CA PRO A 206 3.44 2.36 3.64
C PRO A 206 4.79 1.81 3.15
N LEU A 207 5.06 0.53 3.42
CA LEU A 207 6.23 -0.19 2.97
C LEU A 207 5.84 -1.45 2.21
N ALA A 208 6.64 -1.82 1.22
CA ALA A 208 6.42 -3.04 0.46
C ALA A 208 6.44 -4.31 1.33
N SER A 209 7.22 -4.32 2.41
CA SER A 209 7.26 -5.39 3.42
C SER A 209 5.92 -5.63 4.10
N ASP A 210 5.14 -4.57 4.33
CA ASP A 210 3.85 -4.65 5.03
C ASP A 210 2.72 -5.21 4.17
N MET A 211 2.94 -5.34 2.84
CA MET A 211 1.99 -5.98 1.91
C MET A 211 1.85 -7.48 2.13
N THR A 212 2.76 -8.11 2.87
CA THR A 212 2.91 -9.56 2.93
C THR A 212 1.59 -10.29 3.18
N ALA A 213 0.91 -9.98 4.28
CA ALA A 213 -0.35 -10.65 4.64
C ALA A 213 -1.47 -10.40 3.62
N LEU A 214 -1.55 -9.17 3.09
CA LEU A 214 -2.56 -8.78 2.10
C LEU A 214 -2.34 -9.48 0.76
N ALA A 215 -1.09 -9.54 0.31
CA ALA A 215 -0.72 -10.19 -0.95
C ALA A 215 -0.88 -11.72 -0.89
N GLU A 216 -0.49 -12.35 0.21
CA GLU A 216 -0.71 -13.79 0.43
C GLU A 216 -2.21 -14.13 0.44
N ARG A 217 -3.03 -13.32 1.12
CA ARG A 217 -4.49 -13.46 1.11
C ARG A 217 -5.03 -13.37 -0.32
N ALA A 218 -4.64 -12.36 -1.08
CA ALA A 218 -5.09 -12.16 -2.46
C ALA A 218 -4.61 -13.30 -3.37
N TYR A 219 -3.35 -13.72 -3.23
CA TYR A 219 -2.79 -14.84 -3.98
C TYR A 219 -3.55 -16.14 -3.73
N SER A 220 -3.82 -16.47 -2.46
CA SER A 220 -4.56 -17.68 -2.08
C SER A 220 -5.98 -17.71 -2.63
N ARG A 221 -6.63 -16.55 -2.73
CA ARG A 221 -7.98 -16.36 -3.27
C ARG A 221 -8.02 -16.26 -4.79
N GLY A 222 -6.86 -16.07 -5.45
CA GLY A 222 -6.80 -15.84 -6.88
C GLY A 222 -7.32 -14.48 -7.31
N GLU A 223 -7.23 -13.48 -6.43
CA GLU A 223 -7.65 -12.10 -6.65
C GLU A 223 -6.53 -11.36 -7.41
N PHE A 224 -6.54 -11.46 -8.74
CA PHE A 224 -5.51 -10.91 -9.61
C PHE A 224 -6.04 -9.78 -10.47
N LEU A 225 -5.17 -8.81 -10.70
CA LEU A 225 -5.43 -7.71 -11.62
C LEU A 225 -5.28 -8.15 -13.08
N ASP A 226 -6.04 -7.51 -13.95
CA ASP A 226 -5.76 -7.54 -15.39
C ASP A 226 -4.52 -6.71 -15.70
N ILE A 227 -3.46 -7.35 -16.19
CA ILE A 227 -2.18 -6.69 -16.48
C ILE A 227 -2.34 -5.58 -17.53
N ALA A 228 -3.21 -5.76 -18.53
CA ALA A 228 -3.39 -4.79 -19.59
C ALA A 228 -4.17 -3.55 -19.14
N TYR A 229 -5.29 -3.75 -18.42
CA TYR A 229 -6.28 -2.71 -18.17
C TYR A 229 -6.26 -2.12 -16.77
N SER A 230 -5.55 -2.69 -15.80
CA SER A 230 -5.48 -2.14 -14.44
C SER A 230 -4.88 -0.73 -14.43
N THR A 231 -5.47 0.14 -13.64
CA THR A 231 -4.98 1.51 -13.40
C THR A 231 -4.95 1.78 -11.90
N PRO A 232 -4.11 2.70 -11.41
CA PRO A 232 -4.14 3.08 -10.01
C PRO A 232 -5.52 3.59 -9.60
N ARG A 233 -5.88 3.37 -8.33
CA ARG A 233 -7.12 3.89 -7.76
C ARG A 233 -6.93 5.36 -7.38
N TYR A 234 -7.50 6.25 -8.18
CA TYR A 234 -7.52 7.67 -7.90
C TYR A 234 -8.80 8.04 -7.14
N LEU A 235 -8.70 8.42 -5.87
CA LEU A 235 -9.84 8.89 -5.08
C LEU A 235 -10.25 10.33 -5.42
N LYS A 236 -9.41 11.03 -6.20
CA LYS A 236 -9.65 12.39 -6.67
C LYS A 236 -9.13 12.54 -8.10
N GLU A 237 -9.85 13.29 -8.92
CA GLU A 237 -9.36 13.65 -10.26
C GLU A 237 -8.09 14.50 -10.18
N PHE A 238 -7.18 14.29 -11.14
CA PHE A 238 -5.92 15.02 -11.20
C PHE A 238 -6.17 16.53 -11.41
N GLN A 239 -5.82 17.33 -10.42
CA GLN A 239 -5.80 18.79 -10.54
C GLN A 239 -4.38 19.24 -10.93
N ALA A 240 -4.18 19.58 -12.22
CA ALA A 240 -2.95 20.20 -12.66
C ALA A 240 -2.79 21.56 -11.96
N THR A 241 -1.68 21.74 -11.26
CA THR A 241 -1.27 23.08 -10.78
C THR A 241 -0.93 23.92 -12.00
N LYS A 242 -1.60 25.07 -12.18
CA LYS A 242 -1.20 26.03 -13.23
C LYS A 242 0.28 26.37 -13.02
N PRO A 243 1.15 26.23 -14.04
CA PRO A 243 2.54 26.63 -13.91
C PRO A 243 2.58 28.11 -13.53
N LYS A 244 3.40 28.47 -12.54
CA LYS A 244 3.70 29.89 -12.29
C LYS A 244 4.30 30.43 -13.57
N SER A 245 3.72 31.52 -14.12
CA SER A 245 4.27 32.21 -15.27
C SER A 245 5.72 32.56 -14.97
N VAL A 246 6.65 32.01 -15.74
CA VAL A 246 8.08 32.29 -15.63
C VAL A 246 8.41 33.66 -16.28
N PHE A 247 7.47 34.20 -17.05
CA PHE A 247 7.60 35.49 -17.69
C PHE A 247 6.74 36.50 -16.94
N GLY A 248 7.40 37.31 -16.10
CA GLY A 248 6.79 38.52 -15.55
C GLY A 248 6.39 39.41 -16.72
N THR A 249 5.11 39.71 -16.82
CA THR A 249 4.66 40.82 -17.68
C THR A 249 5.21 42.12 -17.10
N HIS A 250 6.07 42.77 -17.85
CA HIS A 250 6.42 44.18 -17.65
C HIS A 250 5.21 45.05 -17.88
#